data_64a50d3114ff2ead7715defab60b3eac
#
_entry.id   64a50d3114ff2ead7715defab60b3eac
#
_cell.length_a   1.000
_cell.length_b   1.000
_cell.length_c   1.000
_cell.angle_alpha   90.00
_cell.angle_beta   90.00
_cell.angle_gamma   90.00
#
_symmetry.space_group_name_H-M   'P 1'
#
loop_
_entity.id
_entity.type
_entity.pdbx_description
1 polymer ?
#
loop_
_entity_poly.entity_id
_entity_poly.type
_entity_poly.pdbx_seq_one_letter_code
_entity_poly.pdbx_strand_id
1 'polypeptide(L)'
;MGLNRRQFLIGSGALGGLSAVSWLHSLLPQKTVLAPAVADPSISLPIQPEPIAIAPKGLTAPGRGDVRIVVISDLNSQYGSTTYDPEVTQAIALIPDWQPDLVLCGGDMVAGQKTSLTDAQIQAMWQGFDQQIAAPLRRAKIPFGFTIGNHDGSGAIAQGKMRFQRDRDQASRYWNNPQHDPGLKFIDKAGFPFNYTFSQKGIFYLVWDASTDRIPENQLAWVEKSLASSTAQSAKMRIAIGHLPLYAVAVGRNTSGNVLSNPDPLRNLLEKYQVHTYISGHHHAYFPGKRGQLELLHTGALGGGPRQLLNSQLSPTKTLTVIDVNLNSESTLYTTYNMKDLSVIQTKSLPRIIVGVNGWVLRRDLTWEELPPQEQKI
;
A
#
# COMPACT_ATOMS: atom_id res chain seq x y z
N MET A 1 -0.67 -12.82 -54.19
CA MET A 1 -1.49 -11.69 -54.64
C MET A 1 -1.64 -10.76 -53.44
N GLY A 2 -1.03 -9.67 -53.29
CA GLY A 2 -0.45 -8.65 -54.17
C GLY A 2 -1.10 -7.31 -53.90
N LEU A 3 -0.24 -6.38 -53.46
CA LEU A 3 -0.32 -4.93 -53.71
C LEU A 3 -1.29 -4.09 -52.82
N ASN A 4 -0.99 -2.86 -52.36
CA ASN A 4 0.11 -1.91 -52.65
C ASN A 4 0.05 -0.71 -51.67
N ARG A 5 1.19 -0.10 -51.48
CA ARG A 5 1.48 1.21 -50.86
C ARG A 5 0.82 2.35 -51.64
N ARG A 6 0.52 3.47 -50.99
CA ARG A 6 0.69 4.80 -51.60
C ARG A 6 1.13 5.86 -50.60
N GLN A 7 2.34 6.34 -50.85
CA GLN A 7 2.89 7.62 -50.42
C GLN A 7 2.18 8.74 -51.23
N PHE A 8 2.11 9.95 -50.67
CA PHE A 8 1.98 11.17 -51.48
C PHE A 8 2.88 12.30 -50.93
N LEU A 9 3.54 12.85 -51.91
CA LEU A 9 4.66 13.79 -51.92
C LEU A 9 4.24 15.28 -51.68
N ILE A 10 5.12 15.99 -51.05
CA ILE A 10 5.75 17.32 -51.30
C ILE A 10 5.16 18.18 -52.41
N GLY A 11 4.96 19.45 -52.13
CA GLY A 11 4.79 20.52 -53.09
C GLY A 11 5.29 21.87 -52.55
N SER A 12 6.47 22.26 -53.00
CA SER A 12 7.12 23.57 -52.82
C SER A 12 6.51 24.60 -53.76
N GLY A 13 6.56 25.91 -53.39
CA GLY A 13 6.28 27.01 -54.27
C GLY A 13 6.82 28.34 -53.71
N ALA A 14 7.95 28.76 -54.27
CA ALA A 14 8.56 30.08 -54.03
C ALA A 14 8.19 31.06 -55.18
N LEU A 15 8.42 32.35 -54.92
CA LEU A 15 8.62 33.53 -55.80
C LEU A 15 7.70 34.68 -55.31
N GLY A 16 8.09 35.87 -54.98
CA GLY A 16 9.21 36.73 -55.40
C GLY A 16 8.62 38.13 -55.68
N GLY A 17 9.28 39.16 -55.26
CA GLY A 17 8.83 40.53 -55.66
C GLY A 17 9.38 41.68 -54.81
N LEU A 18 10.28 42.39 -55.38
CA LEU A 18 11.18 43.46 -54.96
C LEU A 18 10.50 44.84 -54.58
N SER A 19 11.21 45.53 -53.67
CA SER A 19 11.60 46.95 -53.63
C SER A 19 10.56 48.02 -53.36
N ALA A 20 10.80 48.79 -52.30
CA ALA A 20 10.96 50.28 -52.36
C ALA A 20 11.59 50.81 -51.06
N VAL A 21 12.71 51.50 -51.24
CA VAL A 21 13.44 52.26 -50.23
C VAL A 21 12.73 53.59 -50.03
N SER A 22 12.51 54.06 -48.83
CA SER A 22 12.37 55.47 -48.50
C SER A 22 12.87 55.71 -47.07
N TRP A 23 13.80 56.66 -47.01
CA TRP A 23 14.43 57.27 -45.85
C TRP A 23 13.41 58.05 -45.01
N LEU A 24 13.42 57.83 -43.70
CA LEU A 24 13.09 58.89 -42.75
C LEU A 24 13.93 58.67 -41.48
N HIS A 25 14.77 59.67 -41.27
CA HIS A 25 15.60 59.82 -40.06
C HIS A 25 14.76 60.24 -38.87
N SER A 26 15.25 59.87 -37.74
CA SER A 26 15.23 60.54 -36.44
C SER A 26 14.19 60.11 -35.41
N LEU A 27 14.76 59.98 -34.22
CA LEU A 27 14.22 59.98 -32.87
C LEU A 27 14.16 58.56 -32.23
N LEU A 28 15.35 58.09 -31.77
CA LEU A 28 15.44 57.06 -30.74
C LEU A 28 15.26 57.76 -29.37
N PRO A 29 14.34 57.24 -28.52
CA PRO A 29 14.34 57.63 -27.11
C PRO A 29 15.50 56.93 -26.40
N GLN A 30 16.26 57.71 -25.63
CA GLN A 30 17.32 57.20 -24.76
C GLN A 30 16.74 56.16 -23.77
N LYS A 31 17.30 54.97 -23.77
CA LYS A 31 17.07 54.01 -22.72
C LYS A 31 17.69 54.51 -21.42
N THR A 32 16.86 54.97 -20.51
CA THR A 32 17.24 55.16 -19.12
C THR A 32 17.58 53.78 -18.53
N VAL A 33 18.86 53.55 -18.27
CA VAL A 33 19.32 52.38 -17.51
C VAL A 33 18.89 52.60 -16.06
N LEU A 34 17.80 51.96 -15.66
CA LEU A 34 17.47 51.85 -14.25
C LEU A 34 18.53 50.96 -13.57
N ALA A 35 19.21 51.53 -12.59
CA ALA A 35 20.12 50.78 -11.70
C ALA A 35 19.35 49.63 -11.03
N PRO A 36 19.97 48.47 -10.83
CA PRO A 36 19.31 47.38 -10.12
C PRO A 36 18.93 47.81 -8.72
N ALA A 37 17.65 47.68 -8.39
CA ALA A 37 17.16 47.91 -7.03
C ALA A 37 17.94 47.04 -6.06
N VAL A 38 18.64 47.67 -5.14
CA VAL A 38 19.27 46.97 -4.00
C VAL A 38 18.13 46.37 -3.19
N ALA A 39 18.07 45.05 -3.13
CA ALA A 39 17.10 44.36 -2.32
C ALA A 39 17.35 44.73 -0.84
N ASP A 40 16.34 45.24 -0.17
CA ASP A 40 16.35 45.52 1.26
C ASP A 40 16.50 44.20 2.03
N PRO A 41 17.56 43.99 2.83
CA PRO A 41 17.79 42.73 3.51
C PRO A 41 16.89 42.49 4.73
N SER A 42 15.86 43.34 4.95
CA SER A 42 15.02 43.27 6.17
C SER A 42 13.62 42.68 5.96
N ILE A 43 13.30 42.10 4.79
CA ILE A 43 12.08 41.30 4.65
C ILE A 43 12.39 39.86 5.11
N SER A 44 12.35 39.64 6.41
CA SER A 44 12.25 38.29 6.94
C SER A 44 10.90 37.73 6.50
N LEU A 45 10.92 36.71 5.63
CA LEU A 45 9.74 35.90 5.34
C LEU A 45 9.20 35.37 6.68
N PRO A 46 7.87 35.37 6.90
CA PRO A 46 7.32 34.80 8.11
C PRO A 46 7.81 33.35 8.20
N ILE A 47 8.50 33.04 9.30
CA ILE A 47 8.91 31.67 9.64
C ILE A 47 7.60 30.90 9.74
N GLN A 48 7.32 30.04 8.74
CA GLN A 48 6.24 29.08 8.82
C GLN A 48 6.56 28.18 10.03
N PRO A 49 5.65 28.04 10.99
CA PRO A 49 5.90 27.14 12.11
C PRO A 49 6.23 25.76 11.56
N GLU A 50 7.36 25.18 11.96
CA GLU A 50 7.70 23.79 11.66
C GLU A 50 6.49 22.92 11.99
N PRO A 51 6.06 22.02 11.08
CA PRO A 51 4.92 21.16 11.36
C PRO A 51 5.19 20.39 12.64
N ILE A 52 4.28 20.50 13.60
CA ILE A 52 4.40 19.80 14.90
C ILE A 52 4.49 18.31 14.58
N ALA A 53 5.64 17.74 14.92
CA ALA A 53 5.89 16.33 14.75
C ALA A 53 4.94 15.52 15.66
N ILE A 54 4.01 14.75 15.07
CA ILE A 54 2.98 14.00 15.80
C ILE A 54 3.42 12.53 15.89
N ALA A 55 3.80 12.11 17.09
CA ALA A 55 4.16 10.73 17.40
C ALA A 55 3.97 10.44 18.89
N PRO A 56 3.96 9.17 19.29
CA PRO A 56 4.07 8.79 20.70
C PRO A 56 5.32 9.39 21.33
N LYS A 57 5.21 9.75 22.61
CA LYS A 57 6.30 10.39 23.35
C LYS A 57 7.59 9.58 23.27
N GLY A 58 8.67 10.25 22.85
CA GLY A 58 10.01 9.65 22.76
C GLY A 58 10.29 8.88 21.48
N LEU A 59 9.31 8.78 20.55
CA LEU A 59 9.51 8.14 19.25
C LEU A 59 9.84 9.18 18.17
N THR A 60 10.54 8.70 17.13
CA THR A 60 10.74 9.50 15.91
C THR A 60 9.39 9.84 15.30
N ALA A 61 9.14 11.12 15.07
CA ALA A 61 7.94 11.59 14.43
C ALA A 61 8.20 11.77 12.94
N PRO A 62 7.51 11.03 12.06
CA PRO A 62 7.51 11.36 10.64
C PRO A 62 6.79 12.70 10.41
N GLY A 63 7.21 13.44 9.37
CA GLY A 63 6.46 14.59 8.89
C GLY A 63 5.05 14.16 8.49
N ARG A 64 3.99 14.80 9.06
CA ARG A 64 2.61 14.44 8.74
C ARG A 64 2.26 14.87 7.32
N GLY A 65 1.79 13.92 6.51
CA GLY A 65 1.18 14.19 5.21
C GLY A 65 -0.29 14.65 5.32
N ASP A 66 -0.94 14.82 4.15
CA ASP A 66 -2.37 15.14 4.08
C ASP A 66 -3.23 14.02 4.68
N VAL A 67 -2.78 12.77 4.52
CA VAL A 67 -3.40 11.57 5.10
C VAL A 67 -2.34 10.71 5.77
N ARG A 68 -2.59 10.31 7.02
CA ARG A 68 -1.75 9.38 7.76
C ARG A 68 -2.45 8.05 7.96
N ILE A 69 -1.78 6.97 7.56
CA ILE A 69 -2.27 5.60 7.69
C ILE A 69 -1.29 4.83 8.56
N VAL A 70 -1.80 4.11 9.55
CA VAL A 70 -0.99 3.12 10.28
C VAL A 70 -1.31 1.74 9.71
N VAL A 71 -0.28 1.00 9.32
CA VAL A 71 -0.41 -0.35 8.76
C VAL A 71 0.14 -1.37 9.74
N ILE A 72 -0.69 -2.37 10.06
CA ILE A 72 -0.38 -3.54 10.87
C ILE A 72 -0.79 -4.80 10.11
N SER A 73 -0.22 -5.95 10.44
CA SER A 73 -0.57 -7.21 9.78
C SER A 73 -0.16 -8.41 10.63
N ASP A 74 -0.75 -9.57 10.34
CA ASP A 74 -0.34 -10.84 10.91
C ASP A 74 -0.25 -10.74 12.44
N LEU A 75 -1.40 -10.42 13.05
CA LEU A 75 -1.53 -10.13 14.49
C LEU A 75 -1.57 -11.43 15.31
N ASN A 76 -1.94 -12.52 14.68
CA ASN A 76 -2.18 -13.80 15.31
C ASN A 76 -0.91 -14.42 15.90
N SER A 77 -1.12 -15.38 16.80
CA SER A 77 -0.08 -16.21 17.41
C SER A 77 -0.34 -17.71 17.12
N GLN A 78 -0.36 -18.56 18.12
CA GLN A 78 -0.62 -19.99 17.95
C GLN A 78 -2.08 -20.27 17.57
N TYR A 79 -2.31 -21.32 16.78
CA TYR A 79 -3.64 -21.78 16.38
C TYR A 79 -4.62 -21.90 17.55
N GLY A 80 -5.74 -21.20 17.45
CA GLY A 80 -6.78 -21.20 18.48
C GLY A 80 -6.54 -20.22 19.63
N SER A 81 -5.45 -19.44 19.60
CA SER A 81 -5.17 -18.43 20.62
C SER A 81 -6.19 -17.31 20.61
N THR A 82 -6.59 -16.87 21.78
CA THR A 82 -7.45 -15.69 22.03
C THR A 82 -6.65 -14.51 22.58
N THR A 83 -5.33 -14.67 22.72
CA THR A 83 -4.41 -13.65 23.23
C THR A 83 -3.36 -13.30 22.17
N TYR A 84 -2.78 -12.15 22.30
CA TYR A 84 -1.81 -11.57 21.35
C TYR A 84 -0.46 -11.35 22.03
N ASP A 85 0.58 -11.31 21.23
CA ASP A 85 1.92 -11.00 21.68
C ASP A 85 2.00 -9.57 22.27
N PRO A 86 2.92 -9.32 23.22
CA PRO A 86 3.05 -8.00 23.87
C PRO A 86 3.21 -6.83 22.88
N GLU A 87 3.91 -7.06 21.77
CA GLU A 87 4.13 -6.03 20.75
C GLU A 87 2.83 -5.61 20.04
N VAL A 88 1.86 -6.51 19.90
CA VAL A 88 0.52 -6.17 19.37
C VAL A 88 -0.19 -5.23 20.36
N THR A 89 -0.22 -5.59 21.63
CA THR A 89 -0.84 -4.77 22.68
C THR A 89 -0.17 -3.38 22.76
N GLN A 90 1.15 -3.35 22.70
CA GLN A 90 1.94 -2.10 22.69
C GLN A 90 1.59 -1.25 21.45
N ALA A 91 1.54 -1.84 20.26
CA ALA A 91 1.20 -1.12 19.03
C ALA A 91 -0.20 -0.49 19.12
N ILE A 92 -1.21 -1.26 19.55
CA ILE A 92 -2.58 -0.76 19.69
C ILE A 92 -2.66 0.41 20.68
N ALA A 93 -1.88 0.39 21.77
CA ALA A 93 -1.82 1.49 22.71
C ALA A 93 -1.14 2.76 22.14
N LEU A 94 -0.15 2.60 21.26
CA LEU A 94 0.60 3.70 20.64
C LEU A 94 -0.12 4.35 19.45
N ILE A 95 -0.97 3.59 18.71
CA ILE A 95 -1.61 4.05 17.47
C ILE A 95 -2.32 5.40 17.62
N PRO A 96 -3.11 5.68 18.67
CA PRO A 96 -3.79 6.97 18.80
C PRO A 96 -2.87 8.18 18.84
N ASP A 97 -1.64 8.03 19.36
CA ASP A 97 -0.70 9.14 19.50
C ASP A 97 -0.08 9.58 18.16
N TRP A 98 -0.09 8.73 17.14
CA TRP A 98 0.22 9.14 15.76
C TRP A 98 -0.93 9.89 15.09
N GLN A 99 -2.14 9.92 15.68
CA GLN A 99 -3.35 10.54 15.14
C GLN A 99 -3.62 10.11 13.68
N PRO A 100 -3.72 8.81 13.40
CA PRO A 100 -3.96 8.35 12.04
C PRO A 100 -5.39 8.66 11.59
N ASP A 101 -5.54 8.89 10.28
CA ASP A 101 -6.85 8.99 9.62
C ASP A 101 -7.47 7.62 9.36
N LEU A 102 -6.63 6.56 9.39
CA LEU A 102 -7.02 5.18 9.10
C LEU A 102 -5.97 4.21 9.67
N VAL A 103 -6.42 3.08 10.21
CA VAL A 103 -5.58 1.89 10.40
C VAL A 103 -5.91 0.89 9.32
N LEU A 104 -4.90 0.30 8.67
CA LEU A 104 -5.03 -0.80 7.72
C LEU A 104 -4.41 -2.07 8.29
N CYS A 105 -5.14 -3.19 8.17
CA CYS A 105 -4.63 -4.51 8.55
C CYS A 105 -4.47 -5.42 7.33
N GLY A 106 -3.27 -5.94 7.12
CA GLY A 106 -2.93 -6.86 6.04
C GLY A 106 -3.45 -8.29 6.21
N GLY A 107 -4.38 -8.54 7.16
CA GLY A 107 -4.97 -9.84 7.44
C GLY A 107 -4.30 -10.60 8.58
N ASP A 108 -4.77 -11.84 8.80
CA ASP A 108 -4.38 -12.73 9.89
C ASP A 108 -4.57 -12.07 11.26
N MET A 109 -5.80 -11.58 11.48
CA MET A 109 -6.25 -10.96 12.71
C MET A 109 -6.47 -11.97 13.82
N VAL A 110 -6.90 -13.20 13.48
CA VAL A 110 -7.15 -14.30 14.40
C VAL A 110 -6.36 -15.55 14.00
N ALA A 111 -6.27 -16.54 14.89
CA ALA A 111 -5.42 -17.72 14.74
C ALA A 111 -6.19 -18.98 14.33
N GLY A 112 -7.05 -18.87 13.30
CA GLY A 112 -7.81 -19.98 12.71
C GLY A 112 -7.00 -20.84 11.76
N GLN A 113 -7.65 -21.38 10.70
CA GLN A 113 -7.07 -22.25 9.67
C GLN A 113 -6.64 -23.64 10.22
N LYS A 114 -7.32 -24.12 11.23
CA LYS A 114 -7.11 -25.48 11.80
C LYS A 114 -8.43 -26.22 11.86
N THR A 115 -8.58 -27.28 11.08
CA THR A 115 -9.85 -28.02 10.91
C THR A 115 -10.41 -28.64 12.20
N SER A 116 -9.59 -28.82 13.24
CA SER A 116 -10.02 -29.32 14.55
C SER A 116 -10.60 -28.23 15.46
N LEU A 117 -10.54 -26.94 15.09
CA LEU A 117 -11.16 -25.87 15.88
C LEU A 117 -12.68 -25.96 15.78
N THR A 118 -13.35 -25.82 16.92
CA THR A 118 -14.82 -25.73 17.00
C THR A 118 -15.30 -24.31 16.70
N ASP A 119 -16.58 -24.14 16.38
CA ASP A 119 -17.20 -22.82 16.20
C ASP A 119 -17.02 -21.92 17.43
N ALA A 120 -17.17 -22.50 18.62
CA ALA A 120 -16.99 -21.78 19.88
C ALA A 120 -15.55 -21.26 20.04
N GLN A 121 -14.54 -22.05 19.64
CA GLN A 121 -13.14 -21.64 19.70
C GLN A 121 -12.86 -20.51 18.69
N ILE A 122 -13.36 -20.61 17.45
CA ILE A 122 -13.20 -19.57 16.44
C ILE A 122 -13.92 -18.28 16.89
N GLN A 123 -15.12 -18.40 17.44
CA GLN A 123 -15.84 -17.26 17.98
C GLN A 123 -15.08 -16.60 19.14
N ALA A 124 -14.47 -17.39 20.04
CA ALA A 124 -13.67 -16.87 21.15
C ALA A 124 -12.42 -16.11 20.64
N MET A 125 -11.81 -16.55 19.54
CA MET A 125 -10.70 -15.80 18.90
C MET A 125 -11.17 -14.42 18.39
N TRP A 126 -12.33 -14.32 17.72
CA TRP A 126 -12.90 -13.05 17.29
C TRP A 126 -13.28 -12.15 18.47
N GLN A 127 -13.75 -12.73 19.58
CA GLN A 127 -14.00 -11.96 20.82
C GLN A 127 -12.68 -11.41 21.40
N GLY A 128 -11.61 -12.20 21.40
CA GLY A 128 -10.28 -11.75 21.81
C GLY A 128 -9.75 -10.62 20.94
N PHE A 129 -9.91 -10.74 19.61
CA PHE A 129 -9.60 -9.68 18.64
C PHE A 129 -10.38 -8.39 18.93
N ASP A 130 -11.69 -8.52 19.15
CA ASP A 130 -12.51 -7.37 19.48
C ASP A 130 -12.01 -6.64 20.72
N GLN A 131 -11.83 -7.38 21.81
CA GLN A 131 -11.47 -6.82 23.11
C GLN A 131 -10.11 -6.11 23.10
N GLN A 132 -9.11 -6.71 22.43
CA GLN A 132 -7.71 -6.27 22.50
C GLN A 132 -7.32 -5.32 21.36
N ILE A 133 -8.02 -5.35 20.22
CA ILE A 133 -7.62 -4.62 19.02
C ILE A 133 -8.75 -3.72 18.50
N ALA A 134 -9.87 -4.30 18.04
CA ALA A 134 -10.89 -3.54 17.33
C ALA A 134 -11.66 -2.57 18.24
N ALA A 135 -12.06 -2.98 19.43
CA ALA A 135 -12.77 -2.11 20.35
C ALA A 135 -11.93 -0.93 20.87
N PRO A 136 -10.62 -1.07 21.20
CA PRO A 136 -9.74 0.08 21.46
C PRO A 136 -9.73 1.10 20.32
N LEU A 137 -9.55 0.66 19.06
CA LEU A 137 -9.56 1.55 17.90
C LEU A 137 -10.91 2.22 17.67
N ARG A 138 -12.03 1.49 17.82
CA ARG A 138 -13.38 2.07 17.75
C ARG A 138 -13.61 3.13 18.84
N ARG A 139 -13.17 2.88 20.08
CA ARG A 139 -13.26 3.89 21.16
C ARG A 139 -12.46 5.14 20.85
N ALA A 140 -11.30 5.00 20.19
CA ALA A 140 -10.49 6.10 19.71
C ALA A 140 -11.06 6.76 18.44
N LYS A 141 -12.18 6.25 17.89
CA LYS A 141 -12.81 6.72 16.65
C LYS A 141 -11.88 6.67 15.44
N ILE A 142 -10.97 5.72 15.41
CA ILE A 142 -10.05 5.49 14.30
C ILE A 142 -10.67 4.44 13.38
N PRO A 143 -10.93 4.74 12.09
CA PRO A 143 -11.41 3.77 11.12
C PRO A 143 -10.43 2.63 10.91
N PHE A 144 -10.95 1.42 10.68
CA PHE A 144 -10.16 0.21 10.54
C PHE A 144 -10.47 -0.50 9.21
N GLY A 145 -9.60 -0.36 8.21
CA GLY A 145 -9.63 -1.13 6.96
C GLY A 145 -8.83 -2.42 7.10
N PHE A 146 -9.27 -3.50 6.46
CA PHE A 146 -8.58 -4.79 6.61
C PHE A 146 -8.82 -5.69 5.40
N THR A 147 -7.95 -6.67 5.19
CA THR A 147 -8.22 -7.84 4.35
C THR A 147 -8.35 -9.08 5.21
N ILE A 148 -9.10 -10.08 4.74
CA ILE A 148 -9.13 -11.40 5.37
C ILE A 148 -7.86 -12.14 5.01
N GLY A 149 -7.14 -12.63 6.03
CA GLY A 149 -5.99 -13.50 5.85
C GLY A 149 -6.37 -14.98 5.82
N ASN A 150 -5.35 -15.84 5.60
CA ASN A 150 -5.61 -17.29 5.54
C ASN A 150 -6.00 -17.89 6.90
N HIS A 151 -5.57 -17.28 8.00
CA HIS A 151 -5.98 -17.70 9.35
C HIS A 151 -7.35 -17.13 9.75
N ASP A 152 -7.80 -16.03 9.15
CA ASP A 152 -9.12 -15.44 9.42
C ASP A 152 -10.25 -16.18 8.69
N GLY A 153 -9.96 -16.65 7.47
CA GLY A 153 -10.99 -17.25 6.62
C GLY A 153 -10.46 -17.61 5.23
N SER A 154 -9.54 -18.60 5.18
CA SER A 154 -8.96 -19.06 3.92
C SER A 154 -10.02 -19.49 2.90
N GLY A 155 -9.88 -18.98 1.66
CA GLY A 155 -10.64 -19.43 0.51
C GLY A 155 -10.16 -20.73 -0.11
N ALA A 156 -9.26 -21.48 0.56
CA ALA A 156 -8.71 -22.74 0.05
C ALA A 156 -9.80 -23.79 -0.21
N ILE A 157 -9.77 -24.37 -1.42
CA ILE A 157 -10.69 -25.40 -1.88
C ILE A 157 -10.02 -26.77 -1.79
N ALA A 158 -10.70 -27.73 -1.18
CA ALA A 158 -10.32 -29.12 -1.18
C ALA A 158 -11.52 -29.97 -1.57
N GLN A 159 -11.37 -30.88 -2.54
CA GLN A 159 -12.44 -31.74 -3.05
C GLN A 159 -13.70 -30.96 -3.46
N GLY A 160 -13.53 -29.82 -4.12
CA GLY A 160 -14.63 -28.96 -4.61
C GLY A 160 -15.37 -28.16 -3.53
N LYS A 161 -14.91 -28.16 -2.27
CA LYS A 161 -15.52 -27.42 -1.14
C LYS A 161 -14.51 -26.52 -0.48
N MET A 162 -14.96 -25.41 0.08
CA MET A 162 -14.10 -24.55 0.92
C MET A 162 -13.68 -25.31 2.17
N ARG A 163 -12.37 -25.50 2.33
CA ARG A 163 -11.80 -26.29 3.44
C ARG A 163 -12.03 -25.61 4.79
N PHE A 164 -12.05 -24.29 4.81
CA PHE A 164 -12.15 -23.46 6.01
C PHE A 164 -13.43 -22.62 5.99
N GLN A 165 -14.55 -23.20 5.49
CA GLN A 165 -15.84 -22.50 5.43
C GLN A 165 -16.29 -22.00 6.81
N ARG A 166 -16.05 -22.79 7.86
CA ARG A 166 -16.39 -22.43 9.24
C ARG A 166 -15.70 -21.16 9.71
N ASP A 167 -14.39 -20.98 9.40
CA ASP A 167 -13.64 -19.76 9.71
C ASP A 167 -14.25 -18.56 8.96
N ARG A 168 -14.60 -18.73 7.68
CA ARG A 168 -15.24 -17.70 6.86
C ARG A 168 -16.61 -17.29 7.40
N ASP A 169 -17.42 -18.25 7.84
CA ASP A 169 -18.74 -17.99 8.43
C ASP A 169 -18.62 -17.18 9.72
N GLN A 170 -17.64 -17.50 10.57
CA GLN A 170 -17.41 -16.75 11.81
C GLN A 170 -16.84 -15.36 11.54
N ALA A 171 -15.93 -15.20 10.56
CA ALA A 171 -15.47 -13.88 10.11
C ALA A 171 -16.63 -13.03 9.59
N SER A 172 -17.50 -13.59 8.72
CA SER A 172 -18.69 -12.93 8.23
C SER A 172 -19.64 -12.53 9.36
N ARG A 173 -19.86 -13.42 10.32
CA ARG A 173 -20.73 -13.14 11.49
C ARG A 173 -20.18 -12.00 12.34
N TYR A 174 -18.87 -12.01 12.60
CA TYR A 174 -18.22 -10.96 13.38
C TYR A 174 -18.33 -9.61 12.68
N TRP A 175 -17.89 -9.49 11.44
CA TRP A 175 -17.79 -8.22 10.75
C TRP A 175 -19.11 -7.64 10.26
N ASN A 176 -20.15 -8.48 10.05
CA ASN A 176 -21.50 -8.00 9.72
C ASN A 176 -22.36 -7.67 10.95
N ASN A 177 -21.84 -7.84 12.16
CA ASN A 177 -22.50 -7.35 13.37
C ASN A 177 -22.35 -5.82 13.47
N PRO A 178 -23.47 -5.05 13.56
CA PRO A 178 -23.39 -3.59 13.66
C PRO A 178 -22.57 -3.06 14.85
N GLN A 179 -22.39 -3.84 15.91
CA GLN A 179 -21.53 -3.48 17.05
C GLN A 179 -20.04 -3.48 16.70
N HIS A 180 -19.65 -4.13 15.60
CA HIS A 180 -18.28 -4.26 15.13
C HIS A 180 -18.00 -3.38 13.89
N ASP A 181 -18.79 -2.30 13.71
CA ASP A 181 -18.60 -1.36 12.59
C ASP A 181 -17.15 -0.86 12.53
N PRO A 182 -16.44 -1.08 11.42
CA PRO A 182 -15.05 -0.62 11.25
C PRO A 182 -14.93 0.90 11.00
N GLY A 183 -16.01 1.64 10.93
CA GLY A 183 -16.02 3.10 10.71
C GLY A 183 -15.63 3.52 9.29
N LEU A 184 -15.76 2.64 8.30
CA LEU A 184 -15.37 2.91 6.91
C LEU A 184 -16.49 3.55 6.10
N LYS A 185 -16.14 4.44 5.17
CA LYS A 185 -17.07 4.98 4.16
C LYS A 185 -17.11 4.03 2.96
N PHE A 186 -17.89 2.97 3.06
CA PHE A 186 -18.03 1.98 2.00
C PHE A 186 -18.59 2.61 0.71
N ILE A 187 -18.02 2.18 -0.43
CA ILE A 187 -18.51 2.45 -1.78
C ILE A 187 -19.25 1.21 -2.29
N ASP A 188 -18.64 0.03 -2.13
CA ASP A 188 -19.25 -1.27 -2.38
C ASP A 188 -18.86 -2.22 -1.26
N LYS A 189 -19.87 -2.87 -0.66
CA LYS A 189 -19.69 -3.88 0.40
C LYS A 189 -20.42 -5.18 0.12
N ALA A 190 -20.79 -5.44 -1.14
CA ALA A 190 -21.56 -6.64 -1.48
C ALA A 190 -20.82 -7.94 -1.13
N GLY A 191 -19.49 -7.95 -1.20
CA GLY A 191 -18.64 -9.08 -0.80
C GLY A 191 -18.01 -8.98 0.58
N PHE A 192 -18.40 -7.97 1.39
CA PHE A 192 -17.83 -7.74 2.72
C PHE A 192 -18.08 -8.94 3.65
N PRO A 193 -17.08 -9.37 4.43
CA PRO A 193 -15.76 -8.75 4.69
C PRO A 193 -14.60 -9.22 3.77
N PHE A 194 -14.85 -10.02 2.73
CA PHE A 194 -13.80 -10.64 1.91
C PHE A 194 -13.32 -9.73 0.78
N ASN A 195 -14.25 -9.07 0.08
CA ASN A 195 -13.92 -8.08 -0.93
C ASN A 195 -14.88 -6.90 -0.86
N TYR A 196 -14.34 -5.69 -0.88
CA TYR A 196 -15.09 -4.46 -0.77
C TYR A 196 -14.26 -3.25 -1.18
N THR A 197 -14.92 -2.12 -1.39
CA THR A 197 -14.25 -0.83 -1.63
C THR A 197 -14.75 0.23 -0.66
N PHE A 198 -13.87 1.15 -0.30
CA PHE A 198 -14.21 2.28 0.54
C PHE A 198 -13.39 3.51 0.17
N SER A 199 -13.77 4.68 0.66
CA SER A 199 -13.00 5.91 0.51
C SER A 199 -12.67 6.52 1.86
N GLN A 200 -11.47 7.09 1.97
CA GLN A 200 -11.06 7.85 3.14
C GLN A 200 -10.14 8.99 2.73
N LYS A 201 -10.50 10.24 3.10
CA LYS A 201 -9.64 11.41 2.86
C LYS A 201 -9.16 11.57 1.40
N GLY A 202 -10.00 11.30 0.41
CA GLY A 202 -9.64 11.45 -1.01
C GLY A 202 -8.88 10.28 -1.62
N ILE A 203 -8.64 9.22 -0.85
CA ILE A 203 -8.03 7.97 -1.32
C ILE A 203 -9.12 6.92 -1.53
N PHE A 204 -9.05 6.21 -2.64
CA PHE A 204 -9.88 5.04 -2.93
C PHE A 204 -9.14 3.76 -2.52
N TYR A 205 -9.80 2.91 -1.75
CA TYR A 205 -9.26 1.64 -1.30
C TYR A 205 -10.05 0.48 -1.91
N LEU A 206 -9.30 -0.47 -2.47
CA LEU A 206 -9.84 -1.73 -2.97
C LEU A 206 -9.28 -2.86 -2.11
N VAL A 207 -10.17 -3.64 -1.50
CA VAL A 207 -9.82 -4.84 -0.75
C VAL A 207 -10.31 -6.05 -1.54
N TRP A 208 -9.41 -6.98 -1.83
CA TRP A 208 -9.76 -8.23 -2.48
C TRP A 208 -9.45 -9.45 -1.60
N ASP A 209 -10.16 -10.56 -1.83
CA ASP A 209 -9.91 -11.81 -1.12
C ASP A 209 -8.69 -12.52 -1.71
N ALA A 210 -7.53 -12.20 -1.16
CA ALA A 210 -6.27 -12.86 -1.42
C ALA A 210 -5.84 -13.73 -0.22
N SER A 211 -6.80 -14.42 0.42
CA SER A 211 -6.54 -15.37 1.49
C SER A 211 -6.01 -16.72 0.99
N THR A 212 -5.87 -16.87 -0.34
CA THR A 212 -5.21 -17.96 -1.06
C THR A 212 -4.43 -17.42 -2.23
N ASP A 213 -3.66 -18.28 -2.90
CA ASP A 213 -2.83 -17.93 -4.05
C ASP A 213 -3.61 -17.63 -5.34
N ARG A 214 -4.93 -17.81 -5.37
CA ARG A 214 -5.77 -17.59 -6.54
C ARG A 214 -6.92 -16.64 -6.24
N ILE A 215 -7.03 -15.61 -7.07
CA ILE A 215 -8.18 -14.73 -7.09
C ILE A 215 -9.13 -15.23 -8.19
N PRO A 216 -10.40 -15.58 -7.86
CA PRO A 216 -11.36 -16.09 -8.84
C PRO A 216 -11.68 -15.07 -9.94
N GLU A 217 -12.00 -15.53 -11.15
CA GLU A 217 -12.29 -14.66 -12.30
C GLU A 217 -13.45 -13.68 -12.07
N ASN A 218 -14.49 -14.12 -11.37
CA ASN A 218 -15.61 -13.26 -11.03
C ASN A 218 -15.18 -12.12 -10.08
N GLN A 219 -14.22 -12.38 -9.20
CA GLN A 219 -13.64 -11.33 -8.35
C GLN A 219 -12.74 -10.39 -9.17
N LEU A 220 -11.96 -10.91 -10.12
CA LEU A 220 -11.15 -10.06 -11.01
C LEU A 220 -12.03 -9.14 -11.86
N ALA A 221 -13.15 -9.64 -12.38
CA ALA A 221 -14.12 -8.81 -13.10
C ALA A 221 -14.73 -7.72 -12.20
N TRP A 222 -15.00 -8.02 -10.93
CA TRP A 222 -15.44 -7.04 -9.93
C TRP A 222 -14.35 -6.00 -9.63
N VAL A 223 -13.08 -6.42 -9.48
CA VAL A 223 -11.93 -5.53 -9.28
C VAL A 223 -11.82 -4.54 -10.45
N GLU A 224 -11.86 -5.04 -11.68
CA GLU A 224 -11.78 -4.21 -12.88
C GLU A 224 -12.92 -3.18 -12.93
N LYS A 225 -14.17 -3.63 -12.71
CA LYS A 225 -15.33 -2.74 -12.64
C LYS A 225 -15.19 -1.68 -11.54
N SER A 226 -14.71 -2.07 -10.35
CA SER A 226 -14.53 -1.17 -9.22
C SER A 226 -13.47 -0.11 -9.49
N LEU A 227 -12.33 -0.50 -10.04
CA LEU A 227 -11.23 0.42 -10.38
C LEU A 227 -11.59 1.33 -11.58
N ALA A 228 -12.40 0.85 -12.54
CA ALA A 228 -12.89 1.66 -13.67
C ALA A 228 -13.98 2.65 -13.27
N SER A 229 -14.54 2.58 -12.06
CA SER A 229 -15.62 3.46 -11.62
C SER A 229 -15.19 4.92 -11.56
N SER A 230 -16.15 5.85 -11.77
CA SER A 230 -15.88 7.29 -11.65
C SER A 230 -15.36 7.67 -10.27
N THR A 231 -15.84 7.00 -9.20
CA THR A 231 -15.38 7.23 -7.84
C THR A 231 -13.92 6.86 -7.66
N ALA A 232 -13.48 5.71 -8.22
CA ALA A 232 -12.07 5.32 -8.18
C ALA A 232 -11.19 6.23 -9.03
N GLN A 233 -11.65 6.59 -10.24
CA GLN A 233 -10.88 7.41 -11.17
C GLN A 233 -10.76 8.88 -10.76
N SER A 234 -11.73 9.42 -10.03
CA SER A 234 -11.67 10.78 -9.47
C SER A 234 -10.89 10.86 -8.15
N ALA A 235 -10.57 9.74 -7.51
CA ALA A 235 -9.77 9.74 -6.30
C ALA A 235 -8.32 10.19 -6.59
N LYS A 236 -7.73 10.92 -5.64
CA LYS A 236 -6.34 11.39 -5.75
C LYS A 236 -5.33 10.25 -5.76
N MET A 237 -5.63 9.19 -5.06
CA MET A 237 -4.78 7.98 -5.00
C MET A 237 -5.66 6.74 -4.88
N ARG A 238 -5.17 5.61 -5.39
CA ARG A 238 -5.80 4.29 -5.27
C ARG A 238 -4.84 3.35 -4.58
N ILE A 239 -5.29 2.66 -3.53
CA ILE A 239 -4.53 1.66 -2.78
C ILE A 239 -5.29 0.34 -2.82
N ALA A 240 -4.62 -0.75 -3.18
CA ALA A 240 -5.16 -2.09 -3.11
C ALA A 240 -4.58 -2.85 -1.91
N ILE A 241 -5.39 -3.72 -1.29
CA ILE A 241 -5.02 -4.49 -0.11
C ILE A 241 -5.46 -5.93 -0.32
N GLY A 242 -4.55 -6.86 -0.06
CA GLY A 242 -4.83 -8.30 -0.03
C GLY A 242 -3.83 -8.99 0.88
N HIS A 243 -4.13 -10.21 1.35
CA HIS A 243 -3.28 -10.86 2.33
C HIS A 243 -2.01 -11.44 1.70
N LEU A 244 -2.14 -12.31 0.68
CA LEU A 244 -0.99 -12.87 -0.01
C LEU A 244 -0.31 -11.83 -0.91
N PRO A 245 1.03 -11.76 -0.91
CA PRO A 245 1.76 -10.85 -1.77
C PRO A 245 1.79 -11.33 -3.23
N LEU A 246 2.01 -10.39 -4.15
CA LEU A 246 2.23 -10.69 -5.56
C LEU A 246 3.55 -11.44 -5.77
N TYR A 247 4.61 -11.04 -5.07
CA TYR A 247 5.96 -11.61 -5.24
C TYR A 247 6.56 -12.00 -3.91
N ALA A 248 7.40 -13.04 -3.92
CA ALA A 248 8.02 -13.55 -2.71
C ALA A 248 9.14 -12.65 -2.20
N VAL A 249 9.17 -12.43 -0.87
CA VAL A 249 10.25 -11.66 -0.21
C VAL A 249 10.83 -12.36 1.02
N ALA A 250 10.22 -13.47 1.51
CA ALA A 250 10.60 -14.06 2.79
C ALA A 250 11.07 -15.50 2.70
N VAL A 251 12.07 -15.83 3.52
CA VAL A 251 12.53 -17.21 3.73
C VAL A 251 11.39 -18.04 4.30
N GLY A 252 11.22 -19.26 3.77
CA GLY A 252 10.16 -20.20 4.14
C GLY A 252 8.78 -19.85 3.57
N ARG A 253 8.66 -18.77 2.78
CA ARG A 253 7.45 -18.39 2.04
C ARG A 253 7.71 -18.23 0.53
N ASN A 254 8.92 -18.53 0.07
CA ASN A 254 9.34 -18.47 -1.33
C ASN A 254 8.93 -19.74 -2.09
N THR A 255 7.64 -20.07 -2.08
CA THR A 255 7.08 -21.26 -2.73
C THR A 255 5.69 -20.95 -3.28
N SER A 256 5.23 -21.74 -4.26
CA SER A 256 3.84 -21.74 -4.73
C SER A 256 2.86 -21.91 -3.56
N GLY A 257 1.70 -21.25 -3.62
CA GLY A 257 0.70 -21.25 -2.55
C GLY A 257 0.96 -20.21 -1.44
N ASN A 258 2.17 -19.63 -1.36
CA ASN A 258 2.49 -18.54 -0.44
C ASN A 258 2.55 -17.16 -1.11
N VAL A 259 2.36 -17.10 -2.40
CA VAL A 259 2.30 -15.90 -3.25
C VAL A 259 1.14 -16.03 -4.20
N LEU A 260 0.62 -14.92 -4.70
CA LEU A 260 -0.43 -14.95 -5.72
C LEU A 260 0.08 -15.62 -7.00
N SER A 261 -0.73 -16.52 -7.54
CA SER A 261 -0.49 -17.14 -8.84
C SER A 261 -0.67 -16.08 -9.95
N ASN A 262 0.16 -16.17 -10.99
CA ASN A 262 0.15 -15.23 -12.11
C ASN A 262 0.28 -13.74 -11.68
N PRO A 263 1.35 -13.37 -10.97
CA PRO A 263 1.48 -12.04 -10.37
C PRO A 263 1.55 -10.92 -11.42
N ASP A 264 2.17 -11.13 -12.58
CA ASP A 264 2.34 -10.09 -13.59
C ASP A 264 1.00 -9.65 -14.24
N PRO A 265 0.05 -10.53 -14.64
CA PRO A 265 -1.29 -10.14 -15.01
C PRO A 265 -2.04 -9.35 -13.92
N LEU A 266 -1.92 -9.75 -12.64
CA LEU A 266 -2.54 -9.05 -11.53
C LEU A 266 -1.92 -7.65 -11.33
N ARG A 267 -0.60 -7.55 -11.38
CA ARG A 267 0.11 -6.28 -11.36
C ARG A 267 -0.31 -5.37 -12.52
N ASN A 268 -0.34 -5.90 -13.73
CA ASN A 268 -0.74 -5.14 -14.92
C ASN A 268 -2.20 -4.62 -14.81
N LEU A 269 -3.11 -5.40 -14.21
CA LEU A 269 -4.47 -4.95 -13.93
C LEU A 269 -4.47 -3.75 -12.96
N LEU A 270 -3.70 -3.82 -11.88
CA LEU A 270 -3.59 -2.72 -10.92
C LEU A 270 -2.96 -1.48 -11.55
N GLU A 271 -1.88 -1.65 -12.33
CA GLU A 271 -1.20 -0.55 -13.04
C GLU A 271 -2.08 0.09 -14.12
N LYS A 272 -2.88 -0.68 -14.86
CA LYS A 272 -3.86 -0.18 -15.85
C LYS A 272 -4.77 0.89 -15.26
N TYR A 273 -5.15 0.73 -14.00
CA TYR A 273 -6.02 1.66 -13.28
C TYR A 273 -5.26 2.57 -12.31
N GLN A 274 -3.93 2.69 -12.47
CA GLN A 274 -3.08 3.58 -11.69
C GLN A 274 -3.21 3.35 -10.17
N VAL A 275 -3.31 2.10 -9.74
CA VAL A 275 -3.17 1.76 -8.32
C VAL A 275 -1.73 2.07 -7.91
N HIS A 276 -1.59 2.96 -6.91
CA HIS A 276 -0.28 3.40 -6.44
C HIS A 276 0.45 2.31 -5.64
N THR A 277 -0.26 1.68 -4.69
CA THR A 277 0.34 0.71 -3.76
C THR A 277 -0.54 -0.53 -3.63
N TYR A 278 0.09 -1.70 -3.64
CA TYR A 278 -0.49 -2.95 -3.13
C TYR A 278 0.11 -3.28 -1.77
N ILE A 279 -0.73 -3.35 -0.74
CA ILE A 279 -0.33 -3.70 0.64
C ILE A 279 -0.66 -5.17 0.88
N SER A 280 0.31 -5.93 1.40
CA SER A 280 0.16 -7.36 1.70
C SER A 280 0.83 -7.78 2.99
N GLY A 281 0.27 -8.82 3.64
CA GLY A 281 0.80 -9.51 4.80
C GLY A 281 1.46 -10.84 4.46
N HIS A 282 1.13 -11.89 5.22
CA HIS A 282 1.44 -13.30 4.99
C HIS A 282 2.93 -13.67 5.06
N HIS A 283 3.79 -12.86 4.51
CA HIS A 283 5.22 -13.13 4.47
C HIS A 283 5.95 -12.82 5.77
N HIS A 284 5.31 -12.11 6.70
CA HIS A 284 5.86 -11.75 8.01
C HIS A 284 7.24 -11.07 7.93
N ALA A 285 7.56 -10.42 6.80
CA ALA A 285 8.84 -9.77 6.56
C ALA A 285 8.60 -8.41 5.89
N TYR A 286 9.03 -7.35 6.55
CA TYR A 286 8.88 -5.99 6.03
C TYR A 286 9.81 -5.75 4.85
N PHE A 287 9.23 -5.37 3.72
CA PHE A 287 9.99 -4.91 2.57
C PHE A 287 9.18 -3.86 1.76
N PRO A 288 9.62 -2.59 1.75
CA PRO A 288 9.01 -1.54 0.93
C PRO A 288 9.57 -1.63 -0.49
N GLY A 289 8.86 -2.32 -1.36
CA GLY A 289 9.29 -2.62 -2.71
C GLY A 289 8.50 -1.91 -3.80
N LYS A 290 8.90 -2.14 -5.04
CA LYS A 290 8.15 -1.81 -6.25
C LYS A 290 8.50 -2.76 -7.40
N ARG A 291 7.58 -2.89 -8.34
CA ARG A 291 7.80 -3.52 -9.64
C ARG A 291 6.94 -2.81 -10.69
N GLY A 292 7.58 -2.35 -11.77
CA GLY A 292 6.93 -1.42 -12.69
C GLY A 292 6.58 -0.11 -12.00
N GLN A 293 5.34 0.35 -12.15
CA GLN A 293 4.82 1.54 -11.51
C GLN A 293 4.15 1.25 -10.15
N LEU A 294 3.88 -0.03 -9.84
CA LEU A 294 3.19 -0.43 -8.62
C LEU A 294 4.17 -0.50 -7.44
N GLU A 295 3.91 0.27 -6.39
CA GLU A 295 4.56 0.06 -5.10
C GLU A 295 4.00 -1.19 -4.42
N LEU A 296 4.87 -1.93 -3.75
CA LEU A 296 4.57 -3.20 -3.08
C LEU A 296 5.00 -3.09 -1.62
N LEU A 297 4.06 -2.81 -0.73
CA LEU A 297 4.34 -2.82 0.70
C LEU A 297 4.09 -4.23 1.25
N HIS A 298 5.17 -5.00 1.39
CA HIS A 298 5.15 -6.22 2.19
C HIS A 298 5.28 -5.83 3.65
N THR A 299 4.23 -6.07 4.43
CA THR A 299 4.24 -5.76 5.86
C THR A 299 4.98 -6.86 6.63
N GLY A 300 5.69 -6.50 7.68
CA GLY A 300 6.14 -7.48 8.66
C GLY A 300 4.99 -7.92 9.55
N ALA A 301 5.12 -9.06 10.20
CA ALA A 301 4.19 -9.46 11.23
C ALA A 301 4.31 -8.54 12.46
N LEU A 302 3.18 -8.21 13.05
CA LEU A 302 3.13 -7.57 14.36
C LEU A 302 2.98 -8.62 15.48
N GLY A 303 2.32 -9.74 15.18
CA GLY A 303 2.17 -10.91 16.03
C GLY A 303 3.31 -11.92 15.90
N GLY A 304 2.98 -13.21 15.95
CA GLY A 304 3.96 -14.29 15.96
C GLY A 304 4.69 -14.51 14.64
N GLY A 305 5.90 -15.07 14.71
CA GLY A 305 6.62 -15.67 13.60
C GLY A 305 7.21 -14.72 12.55
N PRO A 306 7.85 -13.58 12.93
CA PRO A 306 8.53 -12.75 11.96
C PRO A 306 9.58 -13.56 11.19
N ARG A 307 9.77 -13.25 9.89
CA ARG A 307 10.62 -14.02 8.97
C ARG A 307 11.76 -13.18 8.42
N GLN A 308 12.83 -13.88 8.05
CA GLN A 308 13.98 -13.29 7.39
C GLN A 308 13.64 -12.96 5.94
N LEU A 309 14.10 -11.80 5.45
CA LEU A 309 14.06 -11.48 4.04
C LEU A 309 14.97 -12.40 3.22
N LEU A 310 14.54 -12.74 2.01
CA LEU A 310 15.41 -13.43 1.04
C LEU A 310 16.66 -12.57 0.77
N ASN A 311 17.76 -13.22 0.53
CA ASN A 311 19.05 -12.58 0.22
C ASN A 311 19.52 -11.55 1.27
N SER A 312 19.14 -11.74 2.54
CA SER A 312 19.47 -10.84 3.64
C SER A 312 20.01 -11.59 4.85
N GLN A 313 20.90 -10.93 5.60
CA GLN A 313 21.38 -11.41 6.91
C GLN A 313 20.69 -10.67 8.08
N LEU A 314 19.73 -9.79 7.78
CA LEU A 314 19.00 -9.06 8.82
C LEU A 314 18.15 -10.02 9.64
N SER A 315 18.14 -9.83 10.94
CA SER A 315 17.30 -10.61 11.85
C SER A 315 15.81 -10.32 11.58
N PRO A 316 14.95 -11.34 11.65
CA PRO A 316 13.50 -11.16 11.60
C PRO A 316 13.00 -10.18 12.67
N THR A 317 12.06 -9.33 12.31
CA THR A 317 11.61 -8.24 13.17
C THR A 317 10.10 -8.04 13.04
N LYS A 318 9.42 -7.85 14.18
CA LYS A 318 8.01 -7.41 14.23
C LYS A 318 7.93 -5.94 13.88
N THR A 319 6.96 -5.54 13.08
CA THR A 319 6.90 -4.17 12.57
C THR A 319 5.51 -3.55 12.59
N LEU A 320 5.50 -2.23 12.73
CA LEU A 320 4.38 -1.34 12.46
C LEU A 320 4.86 -0.26 11.50
N THR A 321 4.07 0.05 10.47
CA THR A 321 4.42 1.07 9.48
C THR A 321 3.46 2.25 9.55
N VAL A 322 3.98 3.47 9.66
CA VAL A 322 3.24 4.71 9.45
C VAL A 322 3.48 5.15 8.01
N ILE A 323 2.40 5.37 7.27
CA ILE A 323 2.42 5.92 5.91
C ILE A 323 1.86 7.33 5.97
N ASP A 324 2.65 8.31 5.57
CA ASP A 324 2.21 9.67 5.31
C ASP A 324 2.05 9.89 3.82
N VAL A 325 0.84 10.24 3.39
CA VAL A 325 0.47 10.45 1.99
C VAL A 325 0.42 11.94 1.70
N ASN A 326 1.10 12.38 0.64
CA ASN A 326 0.92 13.69 0.06
C ASN A 326 0.04 13.58 -1.19
N LEU A 327 -1.17 14.13 -1.12
CA LEU A 327 -2.17 14.00 -2.18
C LEU A 327 -1.87 14.89 -3.40
N ASN A 328 -1.06 15.95 -3.25
CA ASN A 328 -0.71 16.83 -4.35
C ASN A 328 0.40 16.24 -5.22
N SER A 329 1.40 15.63 -4.60
CA SER A 329 2.51 14.96 -5.31
C SER A 329 2.24 13.47 -5.56
N GLU A 330 1.10 12.95 -5.09
CA GLU A 330 0.73 11.53 -5.18
C GLU A 330 1.85 10.61 -4.65
N SER A 331 2.51 11.02 -3.57
CA SER A 331 3.65 10.34 -2.99
C SER A 331 3.39 9.86 -1.56
N THR A 332 4.17 8.88 -1.13
CA THR A 332 4.07 8.28 0.20
C THR A 332 5.42 8.27 0.91
N LEU A 333 5.43 8.59 2.19
CA LEU A 333 6.57 8.41 3.08
C LEU A 333 6.26 7.26 4.06
N TYR A 334 7.14 6.27 4.14
CA TYR A 334 7.00 5.17 5.08
C TYR A 334 7.98 5.34 6.23
N THR A 335 7.45 5.30 7.45
CA THR A 335 8.24 5.20 8.68
C THR A 335 7.86 3.90 9.37
N THR A 336 8.76 2.93 9.35
CA THR A 336 8.51 1.60 9.90
C THR A 336 9.33 1.40 11.17
N TYR A 337 8.62 1.02 12.23
CA TYR A 337 9.20 0.78 13.54
C TYR A 337 9.45 -0.71 13.77
N ASN A 338 10.64 -1.02 14.29
CA ASN A 338 10.91 -2.29 14.94
C ASN A 338 10.19 -2.32 16.29
N MET A 339 9.23 -3.18 16.45
CA MET A 339 8.38 -3.21 17.64
C MET A 339 9.07 -3.80 18.88
N LYS A 340 10.30 -4.30 18.75
CA LYS A 340 11.10 -4.76 19.89
C LYS A 340 11.69 -3.59 20.69
N ASP A 341 12.16 -2.54 20.01
CA ASP A 341 12.89 -1.42 20.61
C ASP A 341 12.37 -0.05 20.13
N LEU A 342 11.35 -0.04 19.29
CA LEU A 342 10.70 1.13 18.70
C LEU A 342 11.65 2.01 17.84
N SER A 343 12.80 1.47 17.43
CA SER A 343 13.69 2.13 16.48
C SER A 343 13.11 2.13 15.08
N VAL A 344 13.46 3.15 14.28
CA VAL A 344 13.04 3.21 12.87
C VAL A 344 13.95 2.34 12.01
N ILE A 345 13.33 1.44 11.22
CA ILE A 345 14.04 0.61 10.26
C ILE A 345 14.52 1.51 9.11
N GLN A 346 15.83 1.55 8.92
CA GLN A 346 16.44 2.33 7.84
C GLN A 346 16.26 1.63 6.50
N THR A 347 15.54 2.24 5.57
CA THR A 347 15.26 1.65 4.24
C THR A 347 16.55 1.21 3.54
N LYS A 348 17.62 2.00 3.63
CA LYS A 348 18.92 1.69 2.99
C LYS A 348 19.63 0.46 3.58
N SER A 349 19.24 -0.02 4.77
CA SER A 349 19.77 -1.28 5.33
C SER A 349 19.15 -2.53 4.71
N LEU A 350 18.00 -2.40 4.04
CA LEU A 350 17.33 -3.52 3.38
C LEU A 350 17.99 -3.87 2.05
N PRO A 351 17.81 -5.11 1.54
CA PRO A 351 18.27 -5.51 0.22
C PRO A 351 17.82 -4.51 -0.86
N ARG A 352 18.66 -4.25 -1.85
CA ARG A 352 18.29 -3.39 -3.00
C ARG A 352 17.24 -4.05 -3.88
N ILE A 353 17.37 -5.35 -4.06
CA ILE A 353 16.44 -6.18 -4.84
C ILE A 353 16.29 -7.54 -4.16
N ILE A 354 15.09 -8.08 -4.21
CA ILE A 354 14.80 -9.45 -3.78
C ILE A 354 14.31 -10.25 -4.98
N VAL A 355 14.92 -11.41 -5.20
CA VAL A 355 14.54 -12.35 -6.26
C VAL A 355 13.88 -13.56 -5.61
N GLY A 356 12.62 -13.76 -5.91
CA GLY A 356 11.81 -14.87 -5.43
C GLY A 356 11.42 -15.85 -6.53
N VAL A 357 10.68 -16.91 -6.15
CA VAL A 357 10.24 -17.99 -7.06
C VAL A 357 9.39 -17.50 -8.23
N ASN A 358 8.68 -16.41 -8.08
CA ASN A 358 7.72 -15.89 -9.05
C ASN A 358 8.07 -14.50 -9.59
N GLY A 359 9.30 -14.03 -9.39
CA GLY A 359 9.79 -12.76 -9.88
C GLY A 359 10.66 -12.02 -8.87
N TRP A 360 10.91 -10.77 -9.16
CA TRP A 360 11.74 -9.90 -8.34
C TRP A 360 10.97 -8.66 -7.86
N VAL A 361 11.46 -8.08 -6.77
CA VAL A 361 10.95 -6.83 -6.20
C VAL A 361 12.14 -5.90 -5.94
N LEU A 362 12.12 -4.73 -6.53
CA LEU A 362 13.12 -3.68 -6.32
C LEU A 362 12.74 -2.89 -5.06
N ARG A 363 13.71 -2.49 -4.24
CA ARG A 363 13.45 -1.56 -3.14
C ARG A 363 12.94 -0.22 -3.69
N ARG A 364 11.90 0.33 -3.08
CA ARG A 364 11.10 1.43 -3.65
C ARG A 364 11.87 2.73 -3.92
N ASP A 365 12.95 2.98 -3.18
CA ASP A 365 13.81 4.17 -3.30
C ASP A 365 14.83 4.09 -4.44
N LEU A 366 14.90 2.96 -5.16
CA LEU A 366 15.88 2.73 -6.23
C LEU A 366 15.21 2.67 -7.60
N THR A 367 15.98 3.01 -8.64
CA THR A 367 15.69 2.65 -10.03
C THR A 367 16.49 1.42 -10.44
N TRP A 368 16.14 0.80 -11.57
CA TRP A 368 16.87 -0.36 -12.08
C TRP A 368 18.32 -0.02 -12.42
N GLU A 369 18.55 1.18 -12.92
CA GLU A 369 19.84 1.70 -13.35
C GLU A 369 20.79 1.95 -12.16
N GLU A 370 20.25 2.15 -10.97
CA GLU A 370 21.02 2.31 -9.72
C GLU A 370 21.51 0.99 -9.11
N LEU A 371 21.04 -0.15 -9.65
CA LEU A 371 21.54 -1.45 -9.23
C LEU A 371 22.95 -1.68 -9.76
N PRO A 372 23.85 -2.31 -8.97
CA PRO A 372 25.11 -2.82 -9.47
C PRO A 372 24.92 -3.78 -10.65
N PRO A 373 25.86 -3.83 -11.62
CA PRO A 373 25.73 -4.70 -12.81
C PRO A 373 25.48 -6.18 -12.50
N GLN A 374 25.95 -6.66 -11.34
CA GLN A 374 25.71 -8.04 -10.90
C GLN A 374 24.26 -8.29 -10.51
N GLU A 375 23.59 -7.29 -9.91
CA GLU A 375 22.19 -7.38 -9.48
C GLU A 375 21.21 -7.13 -10.64
N GLN A 376 21.66 -6.58 -11.77
CA GLN A 376 20.85 -6.38 -12.99
C GLN A 376 20.73 -7.66 -13.86
N LYS A 377 21.49 -8.72 -13.54
CA LYS A 377 21.54 -9.98 -14.31
C LYS A 377 20.56 -11.04 -13.81
N ILE A 378 19.30 -10.68 -13.54
CA ILE A 378 18.25 -11.57 -13.04
C ILE A 378 17.22 -11.91 -14.12
#